data_209241d5745971985349bf0307b0001c
#
_entry.id   209241d5745971985349bf0307b0001c
#
_cell.length_a   1.000
_cell.length_b   1.000
_cell.length_c   1.000
_cell.angle_alpha   90.00
_cell.angle_beta   90.00
_cell.angle_gamma   90.00
#
_symmetry.space_group_name_H-M   'P 1'
#
loop_
_entity.id
_entity.type
_entity.pdbx_description
1 polymer ?
#
loop_
_entity_poly.entity_id
_entity_poly.type
_entity_poly.pdbx_seq_one_letter_code
_entity_poly.pdbx_strand_id
1 'polypeptide(L)'
;VSKPASARLPWLMSTPAILLCAVLLLVPLLLTVILSFNVYDADTGPQAGSFTLDHYLAVVSDPYYYAIFWRTFWISGLVTLICIVIGTPEAYILNRMRRPWRSIMLLVVLAPLMISVVVRAFGWSMLLGPEGLINGAFAAFGVGPFKMLYTEIAVVVALVHVMLPFMVIPVWTSLQKLDPTVANAALSLGASPVTALRRIVLPQIMPGMLSGSLIVFGLSASSFAIPGLLGGRRLKMMATLIYDEYLHELNWPLGAAIALLLLAANLVVMLGWNRMIERRYKKALG
;
A
#
# COMPACT_ATOMS: atom_id res chain seq x y z
N VAL A 1 1.62 -41.51 -28.03
CA VAL A 1 2.30 -40.20 -28.29
C VAL A 1 1.21 -39.19 -28.50
N SER A 2 0.81 -38.45 -27.45
CA SER A 2 -0.17 -37.37 -27.53
C SER A 2 0.45 -36.20 -28.29
N LYS A 3 -0.18 -35.77 -29.39
CA LYS A 3 0.19 -34.56 -30.11
C LYS A 3 0.23 -33.39 -29.11
N PRO A 4 1.27 -32.50 -29.13
CA PRO A 4 1.29 -31.33 -28.31
C PRO A 4 0.06 -30.47 -28.66
N ALA A 5 -0.80 -30.23 -27.67
CA ALA A 5 -1.92 -29.33 -27.80
C ALA A 5 -1.37 -28.01 -28.35
N SER A 6 -1.98 -27.52 -29.46
CA SER A 6 -1.49 -26.32 -30.13
C SER A 6 -1.36 -25.20 -29.11
N ALA A 7 -0.17 -24.60 -29.02
CA ALA A 7 0.14 -23.50 -28.07
C ALA A 7 -0.82 -22.29 -28.19
N ARG A 8 -1.67 -22.29 -29.23
CA ARG A 8 -2.66 -21.24 -29.51
C ARG A 8 -3.96 -21.38 -28.73
N LEU A 9 -4.33 -22.62 -28.30
CA LEU A 9 -5.60 -22.86 -27.62
C LEU A 9 -5.71 -22.15 -26.27
N PRO A 10 -4.70 -22.20 -25.38
CA PRO A 10 -4.75 -21.45 -24.12
C PRO A 10 -4.88 -19.93 -24.32
N TRP A 11 -4.20 -19.37 -25.31
CA TRP A 11 -4.28 -17.95 -25.64
C TRP A 11 -5.67 -17.55 -26.15
N LEU A 12 -6.26 -18.34 -27.04
CA LEU A 12 -7.63 -18.11 -27.55
C LEU A 12 -8.68 -18.16 -26.43
N MET A 13 -8.55 -19.08 -25.47
CA MET A 13 -9.46 -19.17 -24.33
C MET A 13 -9.27 -18.02 -23.34
N SER A 14 -8.07 -17.47 -23.20
CA SER A 14 -7.79 -16.34 -22.32
C SER A 14 -8.08 -14.97 -22.97
N THR A 15 -8.14 -14.90 -24.30
CA THR A 15 -8.34 -13.64 -25.06
C THR A 15 -9.54 -12.81 -24.59
N PRO A 16 -10.75 -13.37 -24.39
CA PRO A 16 -11.91 -12.57 -23.97
C PRO A 16 -11.69 -11.91 -22.61
N ALA A 17 -11.12 -12.64 -21.65
CA ALA A 17 -10.83 -12.12 -20.32
C ALA A 17 -9.72 -11.05 -20.35
N ILE A 18 -8.65 -11.29 -21.11
CA ILE A 18 -7.55 -10.32 -21.29
C ILE A 18 -8.07 -9.04 -21.96
N LEU A 19 -8.88 -9.17 -23.01
CA LEU A 19 -9.45 -8.04 -23.73
C LEU A 19 -10.38 -7.22 -22.83
N LEU A 20 -11.26 -7.89 -22.08
CA LEU A 20 -12.13 -7.22 -21.11
C LEU A 20 -11.34 -6.44 -20.06
N CYS A 21 -10.36 -7.10 -19.44
CA CYS A 21 -9.50 -6.45 -18.45
C CYS A 21 -8.70 -5.27 -19.05
N ALA A 22 -8.17 -5.45 -20.27
CA ALA A 22 -7.43 -4.39 -20.96
C ALA A 22 -8.33 -3.18 -21.27
N VAL A 23 -9.53 -3.39 -21.78
CA VAL A 23 -10.49 -2.31 -22.06
C VAL A 23 -10.88 -1.59 -20.77
N LEU A 24 -11.26 -2.31 -19.71
CA LEU A 24 -11.67 -1.73 -18.44
C LEU A 24 -10.54 -0.94 -17.74
N LEU A 25 -9.29 -1.28 -18.00
CA LEU A 25 -8.15 -0.58 -17.43
C LEU A 25 -7.66 0.55 -18.33
N LEU A 26 -7.46 0.28 -19.63
CA LEU A 26 -6.82 1.24 -20.53
C LEU A 26 -7.76 2.37 -20.93
N VAL A 27 -9.07 2.11 -21.13
CA VAL A 27 -9.99 3.16 -21.55
C VAL A 27 -10.11 4.27 -20.51
N PRO A 28 -10.40 4.01 -19.22
CA PRO A 28 -10.43 5.06 -18.21
C PRO A 28 -9.08 5.77 -18.03
N LEU A 29 -7.98 5.02 -18.13
CA LEU A 29 -6.65 5.61 -18.03
C LEU A 29 -6.36 6.56 -19.19
N LEU A 30 -6.67 6.17 -20.43
CA LEU A 30 -6.54 7.02 -21.61
C LEU A 30 -7.42 8.27 -21.53
N LEU A 31 -8.67 8.12 -21.05
CA LEU A 31 -9.55 9.26 -20.82
C LEU A 31 -8.97 10.22 -19.78
N THR A 32 -8.38 9.68 -18.69
CA THR A 32 -7.68 10.50 -17.68
C THR A 32 -6.47 11.23 -18.29
N VAL A 33 -5.70 10.54 -19.15
CA VAL A 33 -4.58 11.16 -19.88
C VAL A 33 -5.07 12.30 -20.78
N ILE A 34 -6.12 12.08 -21.57
CA ILE A 34 -6.69 13.13 -22.44
C ILE A 34 -7.19 14.30 -21.59
N LEU A 35 -7.93 14.01 -20.52
CA LEU A 35 -8.48 15.03 -19.62
C LEU A 35 -7.41 15.88 -18.98
N SER A 36 -6.25 15.31 -18.63
CA SER A 36 -5.15 16.05 -17.96
C SER A 36 -4.51 17.14 -18.83
N PHE A 37 -4.72 17.10 -20.14
CA PHE A 37 -4.24 18.12 -21.09
C PHE A 37 -5.29 19.17 -21.45
N ASN A 38 -6.56 19.01 -21.02
CA ASN A 38 -7.60 19.98 -21.35
C ASN A 38 -7.41 21.28 -20.55
N VAL A 39 -7.69 22.42 -21.19
CA VAL A 39 -7.73 23.72 -20.51
C VAL A 39 -8.92 23.73 -19.54
N TYR A 40 -8.72 24.24 -18.35
CA TYR A 40 -9.75 24.43 -17.34
C TYR A 40 -10.16 25.91 -17.27
N ASP A 41 -11.44 26.15 -17.34
CA ASP A 41 -12.05 27.45 -17.15
C ASP A 41 -13.03 27.35 -15.97
N ALA A 42 -12.96 28.29 -15.02
CA ALA A 42 -13.76 28.23 -13.81
C ALA A 42 -15.28 28.38 -14.06
N ASP A 43 -15.65 29.06 -15.15
CA ASP A 43 -17.05 29.31 -15.49
C ASP A 43 -17.67 28.22 -16.39
N THR A 44 -16.86 27.66 -17.30
CA THR A 44 -17.32 26.68 -18.30
C THR A 44 -16.84 25.27 -18.08
N GLY A 45 -15.90 25.06 -17.13
CA GLY A 45 -15.30 23.75 -16.83
C GLY A 45 -14.23 23.33 -17.84
N PRO A 46 -13.95 22.02 -17.96
CA PRO A 46 -12.93 21.50 -18.86
C PRO A 46 -13.32 21.70 -20.33
N GLN A 47 -12.45 22.35 -21.11
CA GLN A 47 -12.66 22.61 -22.52
C GLN A 47 -12.21 21.43 -23.37
N ALA A 48 -13.13 20.61 -23.85
CA ALA A 48 -12.82 19.45 -24.66
C ALA A 48 -12.10 19.83 -25.96
N GLY A 49 -11.03 19.10 -26.30
CA GLY A 49 -10.23 19.33 -27.52
C GLY A 49 -9.19 20.45 -27.40
N SER A 50 -9.09 21.13 -26.26
CA SER A 50 -7.98 22.04 -25.96
C SER A 50 -6.75 21.24 -25.52
N PHE A 51 -5.56 21.85 -25.59
CA PHE A 51 -4.32 21.24 -25.14
C PHE A 51 -3.46 22.23 -24.37
N THR A 52 -3.14 21.88 -23.12
CA THR A 52 -2.20 22.64 -22.30
C THR A 52 -1.32 21.72 -21.45
N LEU A 53 -0.14 22.21 -21.10
CA LEU A 53 0.79 21.59 -20.13
C LEU A 53 0.81 22.36 -18.78
N ASP A 54 0.00 23.39 -18.66
CA ASP A 54 0.03 24.31 -17.50
C ASP A 54 -0.23 23.58 -16.19
N HIS A 55 -1.11 22.58 -16.18
CA HIS A 55 -1.39 21.78 -14.99
C HIS A 55 -0.14 21.02 -14.50
N TYR A 56 0.65 20.44 -15.42
CA TYR A 56 1.89 19.77 -15.09
C TYR A 56 2.96 20.74 -14.61
N LEU A 57 3.09 21.89 -15.29
CA LEU A 57 4.01 22.95 -14.90
C LEU A 57 3.65 23.51 -13.52
N ALA A 58 2.37 23.77 -13.24
CA ALA A 58 1.90 24.22 -11.94
C ALA A 58 2.28 23.23 -10.83
N VAL A 59 2.02 21.92 -11.03
CA VAL A 59 2.36 20.90 -10.03
C VAL A 59 3.86 20.78 -9.82
N VAL A 60 4.67 20.91 -10.88
CA VAL A 60 6.14 20.78 -10.79
C VAL A 60 6.81 22.06 -10.30
N SER A 61 6.17 23.24 -10.41
CA SER A 61 6.78 24.54 -10.03
C SER A 61 6.41 24.97 -8.61
N ASP A 62 5.29 24.51 -8.07
CA ASP A 62 4.78 24.97 -6.78
C ASP A 62 5.29 24.10 -5.62
N PRO A 63 6.00 24.70 -4.64
CA PRO A 63 6.46 24.02 -3.44
C PRO A 63 5.34 23.33 -2.63
N TYR A 64 4.09 23.75 -2.76
CA TYR A 64 2.94 23.15 -2.11
C TYR A 64 2.77 21.68 -2.51
N TYR A 65 2.84 21.38 -3.80
CA TYR A 65 2.72 20.01 -4.29
C TYR A 65 3.90 19.13 -3.87
N TYR A 66 5.12 19.66 -3.86
CA TYR A 66 6.30 18.92 -3.37
C TYR A 66 6.16 18.50 -1.91
N ALA A 67 5.65 19.38 -1.06
CA ALA A 67 5.43 19.06 0.35
C ALA A 67 4.43 17.91 0.51
N ILE A 68 3.37 17.87 -0.31
CA ILE A 68 2.36 16.80 -0.28
C ILE A 68 2.91 15.51 -0.88
N PHE A 69 3.68 15.59 -1.99
CA PHE A 69 4.37 14.42 -2.55
C PHE A 69 5.33 13.81 -1.53
N TRP A 70 6.20 14.63 -0.92
CA TRP A 70 7.13 14.18 0.11
C TRP A 70 6.39 13.50 1.27
N ARG A 71 5.36 14.13 1.79
CA ARG A 71 4.54 13.57 2.87
C ARG A 71 3.91 12.24 2.48
N THR A 72 3.38 12.14 1.26
CA THR A 72 2.76 10.90 0.76
C THR A 72 3.77 9.75 0.74
N PHE A 73 4.94 9.97 0.18
CA PHE A 73 5.98 8.94 0.10
C PHE A 73 6.60 8.62 1.46
N TRP A 74 6.79 9.64 2.30
CA TRP A 74 7.28 9.47 3.67
C TRP A 74 6.33 8.61 4.51
N ILE A 75 5.04 8.96 4.56
CA ILE A 75 4.03 8.21 5.32
C ILE A 75 3.91 6.78 4.75
N SER A 76 3.85 6.62 3.44
CA SER A 76 3.75 5.28 2.82
C SER A 76 4.98 4.43 3.08
N GLY A 77 6.17 5.01 3.06
CA GLY A 77 7.42 4.35 3.44
C GLY A 77 7.45 3.94 4.91
N LEU A 78 7.00 4.83 5.80
CA LEU A 78 6.93 4.56 7.24
C LEU A 78 5.91 3.45 7.55
N VAL A 79 4.72 3.51 6.94
CA VAL A 79 3.69 2.45 7.06
C VAL A 79 4.24 1.11 6.58
N THR A 80 4.93 1.10 5.43
CA THR A 80 5.54 -0.11 4.88
C THR A 80 6.58 -0.70 5.83
N LEU A 81 7.46 0.15 6.39
CA LEU A 81 8.48 -0.27 7.34
C LEU A 81 7.85 -0.88 8.61
N ILE A 82 6.84 -0.22 9.16
CA ILE A 82 6.13 -0.73 10.36
C ILE A 82 5.44 -2.06 10.03
N CYS A 83 4.79 -2.18 8.87
CA CYS A 83 4.18 -3.44 8.42
C CYS A 83 5.21 -4.56 8.24
N ILE A 84 6.43 -4.27 7.77
CA ILE A 84 7.52 -5.26 7.72
C ILE A 84 7.87 -5.73 9.13
N VAL A 85 8.08 -4.77 10.05
CA VAL A 85 8.54 -5.05 11.43
C VAL A 85 7.48 -5.84 12.23
N ILE A 86 6.20 -5.55 12.04
CA ILE A 86 5.10 -6.23 12.75
C ILE A 86 4.62 -7.47 11.98
N GLY A 87 4.36 -7.33 10.69
CA GLY A 87 3.74 -8.39 9.87
C GLY A 87 4.66 -9.58 9.60
N THR A 88 5.99 -9.37 9.55
CA THR A 88 6.93 -10.50 9.37
C THR A 88 6.96 -11.43 10.59
N PRO A 89 7.13 -10.97 11.84
CA PRO A 89 6.99 -11.81 13.03
C PRO A 89 5.60 -12.45 13.14
N GLU A 90 4.54 -11.70 12.84
CA GLU A 90 3.17 -12.21 12.86
C GLU A 90 2.99 -13.39 11.89
N ALA A 91 3.44 -13.25 10.65
CA ALA A 91 3.42 -14.31 9.66
C ALA A 91 4.24 -15.53 10.10
N TYR A 92 5.41 -15.30 10.75
CA TYR A 92 6.26 -16.35 11.27
C TYR A 92 5.58 -17.14 12.40
N ILE A 93 4.95 -16.44 13.36
CA ILE A 93 4.18 -17.06 14.44
C ILE A 93 3.01 -17.86 13.87
N LEU A 94 2.24 -17.25 12.93
CA LEU A 94 1.13 -17.89 12.23
C LEU A 94 1.55 -19.20 11.55
N ASN A 95 2.73 -19.22 10.91
CA ASN A 95 3.24 -20.41 10.25
C ASN A 95 3.57 -21.57 11.22
N ARG A 96 3.93 -21.25 12.46
CA ARG A 96 4.25 -22.23 13.54
C ARG A 96 3.05 -22.68 14.34
N MET A 97 1.91 -21.99 14.24
CA MET A 97 0.70 -22.35 14.96
C MET A 97 0.12 -23.69 14.49
N ARG A 98 -0.44 -24.46 15.44
CA ARG A 98 -1.18 -25.69 15.16
C ARG A 98 -2.64 -25.39 14.86
N ARG A 99 -3.30 -26.26 14.09
CA ARG A 99 -4.78 -26.20 13.99
C ARG A 99 -5.41 -26.48 15.36
N PRO A 100 -6.50 -25.82 15.75
CA PRO A 100 -7.32 -24.85 15.00
C PRO A 100 -6.81 -23.38 15.07
N TRP A 101 -5.86 -23.06 15.96
CA TRP A 101 -5.39 -21.69 16.23
C TRP A 101 -4.89 -20.95 14.99
N ARG A 102 -4.21 -21.65 14.08
CA ARG A 102 -3.79 -21.06 12.79
C ARG A 102 -4.98 -20.52 11.99
N SER A 103 -6.08 -21.30 11.92
CA SER A 103 -7.27 -20.88 11.15
C SER A 103 -7.96 -19.68 11.78
N ILE A 104 -8.05 -19.66 13.12
CA ILE A 104 -8.61 -18.53 13.85
C ILE A 104 -7.76 -17.28 13.65
N MET A 105 -6.43 -17.39 13.77
CA MET A 105 -5.53 -16.25 13.59
C MET A 105 -5.57 -15.72 12.15
N LEU A 106 -5.68 -16.60 11.16
CA LEU A 106 -5.88 -16.18 9.76
C LEU A 106 -7.17 -15.38 9.59
N LEU A 107 -8.27 -15.82 10.23
CA LEU A 107 -9.51 -15.06 10.20
C LEU A 107 -9.36 -13.70 10.88
N VAL A 108 -8.64 -13.61 12.00
CA VAL A 108 -8.37 -12.34 12.69
C VAL A 108 -7.56 -11.40 11.81
N VAL A 109 -6.51 -11.91 11.13
CA VAL A 109 -5.68 -11.10 10.21
C VAL A 109 -6.49 -10.63 9.01
N LEU A 110 -7.40 -11.48 8.48
CA LEU A 110 -8.20 -11.15 7.30
C LEU A 110 -9.47 -10.36 7.62
N ALA A 111 -9.97 -10.42 8.85
CA ALA A 111 -11.21 -9.75 9.27
C ALA A 111 -11.24 -8.25 8.93
N PRO A 112 -10.14 -7.48 9.09
CA PRO A 112 -10.13 -6.08 8.68
C PRO A 112 -10.44 -5.86 7.20
N LEU A 113 -10.12 -6.81 6.32
CA LEU A 113 -10.40 -6.68 4.88
C LEU A 113 -11.90 -6.78 4.56
N MET A 114 -12.68 -7.40 5.44
CA MET A 114 -14.13 -7.56 5.28
C MET A 114 -14.92 -6.32 5.75
N ILE A 115 -14.28 -5.40 6.45
CA ILE A 115 -14.89 -4.19 6.98
C ILE A 115 -14.56 -3.02 6.05
N SER A 116 -15.53 -2.15 5.78
CA SER A 116 -15.32 -0.93 4.99
C SER A 116 -14.17 -0.09 5.56
N VAL A 117 -13.31 0.44 4.68
CA VAL A 117 -12.20 1.34 5.06
C VAL A 117 -12.73 2.58 5.80
N VAL A 118 -13.87 3.12 5.34
CA VAL A 118 -14.50 4.30 5.95
C VAL A 118 -14.96 4.00 7.38
N VAL A 119 -15.63 2.86 7.61
CA VAL A 119 -16.05 2.45 8.96
C VAL A 119 -14.86 2.29 9.89
N ARG A 120 -13.76 1.69 9.41
CA ARG A 120 -12.52 1.57 10.18
C ARG A 120 -11.89 2.92 10.51
N ALA A 121 -11.90 3.85 9.55
CA ALA A 121 -11.39 5.21 9.77
C ALA A 121 -12.23 5.95 10.83
N PHE A 122 -13.56 5.83 10.80
CA PHE A 122 -14.41 6.36 11.87
C PHE A 122 -14.13 5.70 13.22
N GLY A 123 -13.96 4.38 13.28
CA GLY A 123 -13.57 3.68 14.49
C GLY A 123 -12.27 4.21 15.09
N TRP A 124 -11.23 4.42 14.23
CA TRP A 124 -9.99 5.04 14.67
C TRP A 124 -10.17 6.50 15.12
N SER A 125 -11.02 7.27 14.46
CA SER A 125 -11.30 8.65 14.86
C SER A 125 -11.97 8.72 16.25
N MET A 126 -12.85 7.79 16.56
CA MET A 126 -13.46 7.67 17.90
C MET A 126 -12.45 7.24 18.96
N LEU A 127 -11.55 6.30 18.63
CA LEU A 127 -10.52 5.83 19.55
C LEU A 127 -9.48 6.88 19.90
N LEU A 128 -9.03 7.65 18.87
CA LEU A 128 -7.97 8.66 18.96
C LEU A 128 -8.49 10.06 19.31
N GLY A 129 -9.80 10.24 19.40
CA GLY A 129 -10.44 11.51 19.75
C GLY A 129 -10.07 12.00 21.16
N PRO A 130 -10.33 13.28 21.46
CA PRO A 130 -10.03 13.85 22.79
C PRO A 130 -10.69 13.09 23.94
N GLU A 131 -11.92 12.65 23.75
CA GLU A 131 -12.71 11.84 24.71
C GLU A 131 -12.71 10.33 24.35
N GLY A 132 -11.78 9.92 23.46
CA GLY A 132 -11.65 8.54 23.00
C GLY A 132 -11.07 7.61 24.07
N LEU A 133 -11.26 6.30 23.85
CA LEU A 133 -10.81 5.26 24.78
C LEU A 133 -9.30 5.34 25.09
N ILE A 134 -8.48 5.72 24.13
CA ILE A 134 -7.02 5.84 24.31
C ILE A 134 -6.69 6.98 25.25
N ASN A 135 -7.28 8.16 25.06
CA ASN A 135 -7.10 9.28 25.96
C ASN A 135 -7.72 9.01 27.35
N GLY A 136 -8.86 8.32 27.41
CA GLY A 136 -9.46 7.86 28.66
C GLY A 136 -8.53 6.92 29.45
N ALA A 137 -7.88 5.98 28.77
CA ALA A 137 -6.89 5.11 29.40
C ALA A 137 -5.67 5.90 29.93
N PHE A 138 -5.14 6.86 29.17
CA PHE A 138 -4.06 7.73 29.66
C PHE A 138 -4.47 8.59 30.85
N ALA A 139 -5.70 9.12 30.83
CA ALA A 139 -6.24 9.92 31.94
C ALA A 139 -6.35 9.10 33.25
N ALA A 140 -6.65 7.79 33.16
CA ALA A 140 -6.65 6.89 34.34
C ALA A 140 -5.26 6.75 34.99
N PHE A 141 -4.18 6.98 34.24
CA PHE A 141 -2.80 7.02 34.74
C PHE A 141 -2.34 8.45 35.07
N GLY A 142 -3.22 9.44 35.05
CA GLY A 142 -2.89 10.84 35.34
C GLY A 142 -2.10 11.54 34.22
N VAL A 143 -2.13 11.02 33.00
CA VAL A 143 -1.37 11.53 31.85
C VAL A 143 -2.33 12.00 30.76
N GLY A 144 -2.04 13.12 30.10
CA GLY A 144 -2.80 13.64 28.95
C GLY A 144 -3.88 14.65 29.33
N PRO A 145 -4.83 14.98 28.42
CA PRO A 145 -5.10 14.33 27.12
C PRO A 145 -4.11 14.68 26.02
N PHE A 146 -3.82 13.70 25.15
CA PHE A 146 -2.95 13.90 23.99
C PHE A 146 -3.78 14.23 22.74
N LYS A 147 -3.32 15.21 21.97
CA LYS A 147 -3.91 15.51 20.67
C LYS A 147 -3.38 14.52 19.63
N MET A 148 -4.04 13.36 19.52
CA MET A 148 -3.66 12.31 18.56
C MET A 148 -4.40 12.45 17.23
N LEU A 149 -5.69 12.79 17.25
CA LEU A 149 -6.49 12.97 16.03
C LEU A 149 -5.98 14.19 15.23
N TYR A 150 -6.05 14.09 13.91
CA TYR A 150 -5.55 15.08 12.95
C TYR A 150 -4.02 15.25 12.96
N THR A 151 -3.32 14.15 13.27
CA THR A 151 -1.84 14.08 13.23
C THR A 151 -1.36 13.01 12.26
N GLU A 152 -0.09 13.06 11.87
CA GLU A 152 0.53 12.00 11.06
C GLU A 152 0.49 10.65 11.77
N ILE A 153 0.60 10.63 13.09
CA ILE A 153 0.53 9.39 13.89
C ILE A 153 -0.81 8.71 13.73
N ALA A 154 -1.94 9.44 13.77
CA ALA A 154 -3.26 8.87 13.56
C ALA A 154 -3.39 8.21 12.18
N VAL A 155 -2.89 8.90 11.14
CA VAL A 155 -2.91 8.38 9.77
C VAL A 155 -2.04 7.14 9.64
N VAL A 156 -0.83 7.17 10.18
CA VAL A 156 0.11 6.03 10.13
C VAL A 156 -0.47 4.82 10.86
N VAL A 157 -0.96 4.97 12.09
CA VAL A 157 -1.53 3.86 12.89
C VAL A 157 -2.71 3.21 12.17
N ALA A 158 -3.63 4.02 11.66
CA ALA A 158 -4.79 3.52 10.94
C ALA A 158 -4.41 2.85 9.61
N LEU A 159 -3.45 3.42 8.86
CA LEU A 159 -2.93 2.81 7.64
C LEU A 159 -2.23 1.48 7.93
N VAL A 160 -1.39 1.40 8.96
CA VAL A 160 -0.72 0.15 9.36
C VAL A 160 -1.76 -0.94 9.64
N HIS A 161 -2.77 -0.65 10.44
CA HIS A 161 -3.84 -1.62 10.75
C HIS A 161 -4.53 -2.13 9.48
N VAL A 162 -4.80 -1.26 8.50
CA VAL A 162 -5.47 -1.63 7.25
C VAL A 162 -4.54 -2.39 6.32
N MET A 163 -3.24 -2.05 6.30
CA MET A 163 -2.25 -2.59 5.36
C MET A 163 -1.57 -3.86 5.88
N LEU A 164 -1.64 -4.14 7.19
CA LEU A 164 -0.96 -5.27 7.81
C LEU A 164 -1.28 -6.64 7.15
N PRO A 165 -2.54 -6.98 6.79
CA PRO A 165 -2.85 -8.23 6.09
C PRO A 165 -2.10 -8.38 4.77
N PHE A 166 -1.91 -7.27 4.03
CA PHE A 166 -1.21 -7.27 2.74
C PHE A 166 0.30 -7.50 2.88
N MET A 167 0.85 -7.35 4.08
CA MET A 167 2.22 -7.77 4.40
C MET A 167 2.25 -9.22 4.88
N VAL A 168 1.35 -9.59 5.80
CA VAL A 168 1.33 -10.91 6.43
C VAL A 168 1.14 -12.04 5.42
N ILE A 169 0.20 -11.88 4.47
CA ILE A 169 -0.15 -12.94 3.51
C ILE A 169 1.03 -13.33 2.59
N PRO A 170 1.71 -12.39 1.88
CA PRO A 170 2.85 -12.75 1.03
C PRO A 170 4.02 -13.34 1.82
N VAL A 171 4.30 -12.83 3.03
CA VAL A 171 5.35 -13.36 3.89
C VAL A 171 4.99 -14.77 4.36
N TRP A 172 3.77 -14.99 4.80
CA TRP A 172 3.30 -16.32 5.22
C TRP A 172 3.32 -17.32 4.06
N THR A 173 2.90 -16.91 2.86
CA THR A 173 2.97 -17.77 1.66
C THR A 173 4.41 -18.15 1.33
N SER A 174 5.37 -17.25 1.51
CA SER A 174 6.79 -17.54 1.35
C SER A 174 7.30 -18.50 2.42
N LEU A 175 6.86 -18.34 3.68
CA LEU A 175 7.19 -19.27 4.78
C LEU A 175 6.68 -20.69 4.53
N GLN A 176 5.51 -20.84 3.91
CA GLN A 176 4.96 -22.17 3.57
C GLN A 176 5.77 -22.93 2.53
N LYS A 177 6.56 -22.24 1.70
CA LYS A 177 7.42 -22.84 0.68
C LYS A 177 8.77 -23.28 1.24
N LEU A 178 9.11 -22.90 2.46
CA LEU A 178 10.37 -23.28 3.09
C LEU A 178 10.32 -24.72 3.56
N ASP A 179 11.41 -25.44 3.33
CA ASP A 179 11.62 -26.75 3.91
C ASP A 179 11.98 -26.60 5.41
N PRO A 180 11.14 -27.13 6.33
CA PRO A 180 11.40 -27.03 7.76
C PRO A 180 12.70 -27.70 8.18
N THR A 181 13.20 -28.67 7.40
CA THR A 181 14.41 -29.43 7.70
C THR A 181 15.65 -28.55 7.74
N VAL A 182 15.73 -27.51 6.89
CA VAL A 182 16.88 -26.59 6.82
C VAL A 182 17.05 -25.81 8.13
N ALA A 183 15.95 -25.29 8.67
CA ALA A 183 15.98 -24.57 9.95
C ALA A 183 16.29 -25.50 11.12
N ASN A 184 15.71 -26.72 11.12
CA ASN A 184 15.94 -27.74 12.15
C ASN A 184 17.39 -28.25 12.12
N ALA A 185 18.00 -28.47 10.96
CA ALA A 185 19.40 -28.86 10.82
C ALA A 185 20.34 -27.81 11.45
N ALA A 186 20.09 -26.51 11.24
CA ALA A 186 20.87 -25.46 11.87
C ALA A 186 20.77 -25.48 13.41
N LEU A 187 19.56 -25.72 13.94
CA LEU A 187 19.35 -25.86 15.38
C LEU A 187 20.11 -27.09 15.94
N SER A 188 20.09 -28.20 15.22
CA SER A 188 20.83 -29.42 15.60
C SER A 188 22.34 -29.23 15.57
N LEU A 189 22.85 -28.33 14.72
CA LEU A 189 24.26 -27.94 14.66
C LEU A 189 24.63 -26.86 15.73
N GLY A 190 23.73 -26.56 16.69
CA GLY A 190 23.99 -25.63 17.79
C GLY A 190 23.69 -24.17 17.50
N ALA A 191 23.08 -23.84 16.35
CA ALA A 191 22.64 -22.45 16.10
C ALA A 191 21.52 -22.05 17.06
N SER A 192 21.57 -20.82 17.59
CA SER A 192 20.46 -20.28 18.37
C SER A 192 19.22 -20.04 17.46
N PRO A 193 17.98 -20.06 18.01
CA PRO A 193 16.77 -19.80 17.24
C PRO A 193 16.80 -18.45 16.51
N VAL A 194 17.41 -17.43 17.12
CA VAL A 194 17.56 -16.09 16.52
C VAL A 194 18.55 -16.14 15.35
N THR A 195 19.63 -16.92 15.46
CA THR A 195 20.60 -17.11 14.39
C THR A 195 19.98 -17.84 13.21
N ALA A 196 19.23 -18.93 13.46
CA ALA A 196 18.50 -19.64 12.43
C ALA A 196 17.47 -18.74 11.74
N LEU A 197 16.71 -17.92 12.48
CA LEU A 197 15.78 -16.96 11.94
C LEU A 197 16.49 -15.95 11.04
N ARG A 198 17.56 -15.29 11.54
CA ARG A 198 18.23 -14.20 10.81
C ARG A 198 19.04 -14.66 9.61
N ARG A 199 19.74 -15.82 9.71
CA ARG A 199 20.68 -16.28 8.67
C ARG A 199 20.05 -17.25 7.67
N ILE A 200 18.94 -17.91 8.04
CA ILE A 200 18.32 -18.94 7.19
C ILE A 200 16.92 -18.51 6.76
N VAL A 201 16.03 -18.25 7.71
CA VAL A 201 14.61 -18.00 7.39
C VAL A 201 14.42 -16.64 6.71
N LEU A 202 14.93 -15.54 7.32
CA LEU A 202 14.73 -14.19 6.78
C LEU A 202 15.22 -14.01 5.34
N PRO A 203 16.41 -14.50 4.94
CA PRO A 203 16.84 -14.40 3.55
C PRO A 203 15.93 -15.16 2.58
N GLN A 204 15.41 -16.30 2.98
CA GLN A 204 14.55 -17.13 2.13
C GLN A 204 13.13 -16.55 1.97
N ILE A 205 12.60 -15.85 2.96
CA ILE A 205 11.29 -15.18 2.86
C ILE A 205 11.37 -13.76 2.28
N MET A 206 12.56 -13.29 1.95
CA MET A 206 12.76 -11.96 1.39
C MET A 206 11.88 -11.69 0.16
N PRO A 207 11.66 -12.60 -0.79
CA PRO A 207 10.73 -12.37 -1.90
C PRO A 207 9.30 -12.06 -1.44
N GLY A 208 8.81 -12.73 -0.38
CA GLY A 208 7.49 -12.45 0.20
C GLY A 208 7.43 -11.10 0.90
N MET A 209 8.48 -10.75 1.66
CA MET A 209 8.59 -9.43 2.30
C MET A 209 8.59 -8.31 1.26
N LEU A 210 9.26 -8.51 0.12
CA LEU A 210 9.32 -7.56 -0.98
C LEU A 210 7.97 -7.38 -1.66
N SER A 211 7.33 -8.49 -2.01
CA SER A 211 6.00 -8.44 -2.62
C SER A 211 5.00 -7.73 -1.69
N GLY A 212 5.02 -8.07 -0.40
CA GLY A 212 4.20 -7.39 0.61
C GLY A 212 4.52 -5.90 0.71
N SER A 213 5.81 -5.53 0.71
CA SER A 213 6.25 -4.13 0.78
C SER A 213 5.76 -3.31 -0.40
N LEU A 214 5.86 -3.84 -1.62
CA LEU A 214 5.38 -3.15 -2.82
C LEU A 214 3.87 -2.93 -2.79
N ILE A 215 3.10 -3.95 -2.36
CA ILE A 215 1.65 -3.84 -2.22
C ILE A 215 1.29 -2.80 -1.15
N VAL A 216 1.87 -2.89 0.04
CA VAL A 216 1.61 -1.98 1.16
C VAL A 216 1.96 -0.54 0.78
N PHE A 217 3.13 -0.32 0.16
CA PHE A 217 3.57 1.00 -0.27
C PHE A 217 2.61 1.61 -1.29
N GLY A 218 2.29 0.88 -2.37
CA GLY A 218 1.40 1.37 -3.42
C GLY A 218 -0.01 1.68 -2.90
N LEU A 219 -0.59 0.79 -2.10
CA LEU A 219 -1.91 0.99 -1.50
C LEU A 219 -1.92 2.15 -0.49
N SER A 220 -0.86 2.32 0.31
CA SER A 220 -0.74 3.43 1.26
C SER A 220 -0.62 4.77 0.53
N ALA A 221 0.20 4.85 -0.53
CA ALA A 221 0.38 6.07 -1.31
C ALA A 221 -0.89 6.49 -2.06
N SER A 222 -1.73 5.52 -2.43
CA SER A 222 -3.01 5.76 -3.12
C SER A 222 -4.20 5.89 -2.16
N SER A 223 -3.98 5.78 -0.84
CA SER A 223 -5.06 5.87 0.15
C SER A 223 -5.55 7.31 0.30
N PHE A 224 -6.87 7.52 0.18
CA PHE A 224 -7.50 8.83 0.37
C PHE A 224 -8.40 8.89 1.61
N ALA A 225 -9.17 7.82 1.89
CA ALA A 225 -10.20 7.83 2.92
C ALA A 225 -9.62 8.00 4.34
N ILE A 226 -8.53 7.29 4.65
CA ILE A 226 -7.89 7.35 5.98
C ILE A 226 -7.22 8.72 6.19
N PRO A 227 -6.36 9.22 5.30
CA PRO A 227 -5.80 10.56 5.45
C PRO A 227 -6.86 11.66 5.45
N GLY A 228 -7.91 11.52 4.64
CA GLY A 228 -9.00 12.49 4.59
C GLY A 228 -9.78 12.61 5.91
N LEU A 229 -10.07 11.49 6.55
CA LEU A 229 -10.83 11.45 7.81
C LEU A 229 -9.97 11.71 9.05
N LEU A 230 -8.78 11.11 9.11
CA LEU A 230 -7.91 11.15 10.29
C LEU A 230 -6.83 12.22 10.25
N GLY A 231 -6.43 12.67 9.05
CA GLY A 231 -5.45 13.73 8.87
C GLY A 231 -6.02 15.13 8.95
N GLY A 232 -7.34 15.28 8.73
CA GLY A 232 -8.01 16.58 8.69
C GLY A 232 -7.56 17.43 7.50
N ARG A 233 -8.00 18.70 7.48
CA ARG A 233 -7.78 19.61 6.34
C ARG A 233 -6.30 19.98 6.11
N ARG A 234 -5.43 19.85 7.13
CA ARG A 234 -4.03 20.28 7.07
C ARG A 234 -3.07 19.18 6.63
N LEU A 235 -3.44 17.92 6.80
CA LEU A 235 -2.58 16.78 6.51
C LEU A 235 -3.07 16.07 5.25
N LYS A 236 -2.94 16.76 4.10
CA LYS A 236 -3.29 16.18 2.80
C LYS A 236 -2.18 15.24 2.32
N MET A 237 -2.58 14.10 1.76
CA MET A 237 -1.77 13.23 0.90
C MET A 237 -2.20 13.44 -0.55
N MET A 238 -1.40 13.00 -1.54
CA MET A 238 -1.71 13.25 -2.95
C MET A 238 -3.07 12.70 -3.37
N ALA A 239 -3.44 11.49 -2.92
CA ALA A 239 -4.74 10.91 -3.23
C ALA A 239 -5.92 11.73 -2.63
N THR A 240 -5.72 12.35 -1.46
CA THR A 240 -6.71 13.26 -0.86
C THR A 240 -6.82 14.56 -1.67
N LEU A 241 -5.70 15.07 -2.14
CA LEU A 241 -5.68 16.27 -3.00
C LEU A 241 -6.39 16.00 -4.33
N ILE A 242 -6.12 14.85 -4.98
CA ILE A 242 -6.83 14.43 -6.20
C ILE A 242 -8.35 14.40 -5.94
N TYR A 243 -8.77 13.82 -4.82
CA TYR A 243 -10.18 13.77 -4.42
C TYR A 243 -10.79 15.17 -4.28
N ASP A 244 -10.06 16.11 -3.65
CA ASP A 244 -10.50 17.49 -3.49
C ASP A 244 -10.64 18.20 -4.84
N GLU A 245 -9.65 18.07 -5.75
CA GLU A 245 -9.69 18.68 -7.09
C GLU A 245 -10.86 18.17 -7.93
N TYR A 246 -11.17 16.86 -7.86
CA TYR A 246 -12.28 16.28 -8.62
C TYR A 246 -13.66 16.62 -8.07
N LEU A 247 -13.84 16.66 -6.76
CA LEU A 247 -15.16 16.73 -6.14
C LEU A 247 -15.49 18.05 -5.46
N HIS A 248 -14.50 18.81 -5.01
CA HIS A 248 -14.72 20.09 -4.35
C HIS A 248 -14.40 21.28 -5.27
N GLU A 249 -13.23 21.26 -5.91
CA GLU A 249 -12.79 22.32 -6.79
C GLU A 249 -13.31 22.16 -8.22
N LEU A 250 -13.79 20.94 -8.58
CA LEU A 250 -14.27 20.56 -9.91
C LEU A 250 -13.24 20.79 -11.03
N ASN A 251 -11.96 20.97 -10.67
CA ASN A 251 -10.85 21.11 -11.60
C ASN A 251 -10.33 19.73 -12.04
N TRP A 252 -11.13 19.06 -12.84
CA TRP A 252 -10.84 17.69 -13.30
C TRP A 252 -9.52 17.55 -14.06
N PRO A 253 -9.11 18.51 -14.95
CA PRO A 253 -7.83 18.43 -15.63
C PRO A 253 -6.62 18.44 -14.68
N LEU A 254 -6.62 19.32 -13.67
CA LEU A 254 -5.57 19.37 -12.66
C LEU A 254 -5.57 18.08 -11.81
N GLY A 255 -6.72 17.63 -11.35
CA GLY A 255 -6.84 16.37 -10.62
C GLY A 255 -6.31 15.19 -11.42
N ALA A 256 -6.58 15.12 -12.74
CA ALA A 256 -6.06 14.11 -13.65
C ALA A 256 -4.52 14.20 -13.80
N ALA A 257 -3.98 15.41 -13.96
CA ALA A 257 -2.53 15.61 -14.04
C ALA A 257 -1.81 15.15 -12.76
N ILE A 258 -2.34 15.51 -11.59
CA ILE A 258 -1.82 15.06 -10.28
C ILE A 258 -1.88 13.53 -10.15
N ALA A 259 -3.00 12.92 -10.57
CA ALA A 259 -3.16 11.46 -10.52
C ALA A 259 -2.14 10.72 -11.39
N LEU A 260 -1.88 11.22 -12.60
CA LEU A 260 -0.87 10.66 -13.51
C LEU A 260 0.56 10.83 -12.99
N LEU A 261 0.87 11.99 -12.38
CA LEU A 261 2.16 12.21 -11.74
C LEU A 261 2.34 11.29 -10.52
N LEU A 262 1.31 11.10 -9.71
CA LEU A 262 1.35 10.15 -8.60
C LEU A 262 1.54 8.72 -9.08
N LEU A 263 0.84 8.30 -10.14
CA LEU A 263 1.01 6.99 -10.77
C LEU A 263 2.45 6.81 -11.27
N ALA A 264 2.98 7.78 -12.02
CA ALA A 264 4.34 7.73 -12.54
C ALA A 264 5.37 7.64 -11.41
N ALA A 265 5.23 8.47 -10.37
CA ALA A 265 6.12 8.47 -9.22
C ALA A 265 6.06 7.14 -8.44
N ASN A 266 4.86 6.57 -8.21
CA ASN A 266 4.70 5.25 -7.62
C ASN A 266 5.41 4.17 -8.45
N LEU A 267 5.21 4.16 -9.78
CA LEU A 267 5.87 3.20 -10.67
C LEU A 267 7.40 3.33 -10.61
N VAL A 268 7.94 4.54 -10.61
CA VAL A 268 9.39 4.78 -10.48
C VAL A 268 9.92 4.23 -9.16
N VAL A 269 9.25 4.51 -8.05
CA VAL A 269 9.65 3.99 -6.73
C VAL A 269 9.58 2.48 -6.69
N MET A 270 8.47 1.87 -7.16
CA MET A 270 8.29 0.42 -7.14
C MET A 270 9.29 -0.30 -8.04
N LEU A 271 9.52 0.19 -9.26
CA LEU A 271 10.50 -0.39 -10.19
C LEU A 271 11.93 -0.21 -9.68
N GLY A 272 12.25 0.96 -9.10
CA GLY A 272 13.54 1.23 -8.48
C GLY A 272 13.82 0.28 -7.32
N TRP A 273 12.84 0.11 -6.44
CA TRP A 273 12.90 -0.81 -5.30
C TRP A 273 13.12 -2.26 -5.75
N ASN A 274 12.32 -2.72 -6.71
CA ASN A 274 12.45 -4.08 -7.25
C ASN A 274 13.83 -4.33 -7.86
N ARG A 275 14.32 -3.43 -8.72
CA ARG A 275 15.65 -3.54 -9.34
C ARG A 275 16.79 -3.52 -8.33
N MET A 276 16.70 -2.68 -7.29
CA MET A 276 17.72 -2.59 -6.24
C MET A 276 17.87 -3.91 -5.51
N ILE A 277 16.77 -4.57 -5.24
CA ILE A 277 16.73 -5.82 -4.48
C ILE A 277 17.12 -7.02 -5.33
N GLU A 278 16.64 -7.11 -6.57
CA GLU A 278 17.09 -8.15 -7.50
C GLU A 278 18.61 -8.14 -7.67
N ARG A 279 19.23 -6.97 -7.75
CA ARG A 279 20.69 -6.81 -7.83
C ARG A 279 21.39 -7.34 -6.56
N ARG A 280 20.83 -7.10 -5.37
CA ARG A 280 21.39 -7.62 -4.11
C ARG A 280 21.21 -9.14 -4.01
N TYR A 281 20.06 -9.65 -4.46
CA TYR A 281 19.75 -11.07 -4.42
C TYR A 281 20.65 -11.87 -5.38
N LYS A 282 20.87 -11.38 -6.60
CA LYS A 282 21.80 -11.98 -7.57
C LYS A 282 23.25 -11.99 -7.07
N LYS A 283 23.67 -10.96 -6.30
CA LYS A 283 25.02 -10.92 -5.69
C LYS A 283 25.17 -11.85 -4.48
N ALA A 284 24.08 -12.29 -3.85
CA ALA A 284 24.12 -13.17 -2.69
C ALA A 284 24.04 -14.65 -3.08
N LEU A 285 23.65 -14.98 -4.31
CA LEU A 285 23.51 -16.34 -4.85
C LEU A 285 24.62 -16.70 -5.86
N GLY A 286 25.39 -15.76 -6.34
CA GLY A 286 26.57 -15.96 -7.20
C GLY A 286 27.84 -15.57 -6.52
#